data_0d1878c8b5e2f8092674523f67105e11
#
_entry.id   0d1878c8b5e2f8092674523f67105e11
#
_cell.length_a   1.000
_cell.length_b   1.000
_cell.length_c   1.000
_cell.angle_alpha   90.00
_cell.angle_beta   90.00
_cell.angle_gamma   90.00
#
_symmetry.space_group_name_H-M   'P 1'
#
loop_
_entity.id
_entity.type
_entity.pdbx_description
1 polymer ?
#
loop_
_entity_poly.entity_id
_entity_poly.type
_entity_poly.pdbx_seq_one_letter_code
_entity_poly.pdbx_strand_id
1 'polypeptide(L)'
;MEFKAKTVEEAVALGLSELNLTEETANVTIIEQPVKGLFGRLKGQAVVEITPKQIEKQEQQNDVDGEQKAAQLVEKVLSFMGIQATTEISHADGRTIITLNSEETSSLIGYRGEVLDALQTLAGAMANAGKKEYGKVVVDCENYRDRREETLIKLAKRLEQKATEIRREVILEPMSPFGRRIIHTALADSQTVTTTSNGKEPNRYVVIVPNDKDEYSRPYNAGRNNERSSRRGGKRDNRRDNRRDGNRGERTGANRRVSPSKKPTKISFGTYLGNSLKDKE
;
A
#
# COMPACT_ATOMS: atom_id res chain seq x y z
N MET A 1 2.59 -15.65 44.36
CA MET A 1 1.78 -15.96 45.57
C MET A 1 2.04 -17.41 45.95
N GLU A 2 2.07 -17.72 47.26
CA GLU A 2 2.36 -19.06 47.75
C GLU A 2 1.06 -19.84 48.05
N PHE A 3 0.98 -21.06 47.54
CA PHE A 3 -0.16 -21.97 47.73
C PHE A 3 0.32 -23.27 48.40
N LYS A 4 -0.46 -23.75 49.37
CA LYS A 4 -0.11 -24.93 50.19
C LYS A 4 -1.18 -25.99 50.06
N ALA A 5 -0.78 -27.24 49.75
CA ALA A 5 -1.66 -28.38 49.68
C ALA A 5 -0.94 -29.67 50.11
N LYS A 6 -1.64 -30.81 50.09
CA LYS A 6 -1.05 -32.11 50.46
C LYS A 6 -0.14 -32.67 49.38
N THR A 7 -0.39 -32.33 48.12
CA THR A 7 0.43 -32.71 46.98
C THR A 7 0.77 -31.48 46.16
N VAL A 8 1.85 -31.56 45.34
CA VAL A 8 2.26 -30.46 44.44
C VAL A 8 1.18 -30.18 43.41
N GLU A 9 0.55 -31.23 42.86
CA GLU A 9 -0.52 -31.11 41.87
C GLU A 9 -1.75 -30.37 42.41
N GLU A 10 -2.17 -30.68 43.67
CA GLU A 10 -3.26 -29.96 44.33
C GLU A 10 -2.91 -28.50 44.58
N ALA A 11 -1.67 -28.20 45.00
CA ALA A 11 -1.23 -26.83 45.25
C ALA A 11 -1.19 -25.99 43.95
N VAL A 12 -0.75 -26.58 42.87
CA VAL A 12 -0.76 -25.94 41.53
C VAL A 12 -2.20 -25.69 41.04
N ALA A 13 -3.08 -26.72 41.16
CA ALA A 13 -4.47 -26.57 40.73
C ALA A 13 -5.23 -25.51 41.54
N LEU A 14 -5.02 -25.46 42.87
CA LEU A 14 -5.58 -24.42 43.73
C LEU A 14 -5.09 -23.03 43.32
N GLY A 15 -3.80 -22.87 43.11
CA GLY A 15 -3.24 -21.56 42.77
C GLY A 15 -3.63 -21.09 41.39
N LEU A 16 -3.70 -21.98 40.39
CA LEU A 16 -4.18 -21.67 39.07
C LEU A 16 -5.66 -21.26 39.05
N SER A 17 -6.49 -21.96 39.81
CA SER A 17 -7.93 -21.64 39.93
C SER A 17 -8.18 -20.31 40.65
N GLU A 18 -7.43 -20.00 41.70
CA GLU A 18 -7.59 -18.77 42.49
C GLU A 18 -7.09 -17.54 41.76
N LEU A 19 -6.04 -17.71 40.94
CA LEU A 19 -5.50 -16.64 40.11
C LEU A 19 -6.15 -16.52 38.71
N ASN A 20 -7.09 -17.41 38.36
CA ASN A 20 -7.69 -17.54 37.03
C ASN A 20 -6.64 -17.65 35.93
N LEU A 21 -5.55 -18.40 36.15
CA LEU A 21 -4.47 -18.63 35.21
C LEU A 21 -4.51 -20.07 34.68
N THR A 22 -3.96 -20.27 33.51
CA THR A 22 -3.69 -21.60 32.93
C THR A 22 -2.22 -21.98 33.13
N GLU A 23 -1.87 -23.25 33.04
CA GLU A 23 -0.46 -23.70 33.13
C GLU A 23 0.46 -23.00 32.11
N GLU A 24 -0.09 -22.59 30.95
CA GLU A 24 0.66 -21.88 29.91
C GLU A 24 0.96 -20.44 30.29
N THR A 25 0.07 -19.78 31.04
CA THR A 25 0.15 -18.36 31.43
C THR A 25 0.74 -18.13 32.80
N ALA A 26 1.05 -19.23 33.55
CA ALA A 26 1.63 -19.18 34.88
C ALA A 26 3.08 -19.68 34.87
N ASN A 27 3.90 -19.07 35.73
CA ASN A 27 5.22 -19.59 36.10
C ASN A 27 5.09 -20.23 37.48
N VAL A 28 5.27 -21.56 37.55
CA VAL A 28 5.11 -22.34 38.76
C VAL A 28 6.49 -22.71 39.33
N THR A 29 6.81 -22.24 40.51
CA THR A 29 8.06 -22.56 41.20
C THR A 29 7.71 -23.39 42.47
N ILE A 30 8.27 -24.60 42.54
CA ILE A 30 8.05 -25.47 43.70
C ILE A 30 9.06 -25.09 44.79
N ILE A 31 8.56 -24.63 45.94
CA ILE A 31 9.38 -24.24 47.11
C ILE A 31 9.62 -25.44 48.00
N GLU A 32 8.58 -26.21 48.33
CA GLU A 32 8.69 -27.38 49.18
C GLU A 32 7.89 -28.56 48.63
N GLN A 33 8.46 -29.77 48.76
CA GLN A 33 7.80 -31.01 48.33
C GLN A 33 7.55 -31.91 49.55
N PRO A 34 6.37 -32.56 49.67
CA PRO A 34 6.10 -33.50 50.73
C PRO A 34 6.96 -34.74 50.57
N VAL A 35 7.55 -35.21 51.67
CA VAL A 35 8.42 -36.40 51.71
C VAL A 35 7.60 -37.65 52.04
N LYS A 36 7.79 -38.74 51.29
CA LYS A 36 7.17 -40.03 51.61
C LYS A 36 7.81 -40.66 52.84
N GLY A 37 7.06 -40.83 53.91
CA GLY A 37 7.49 -41.52 55.11
C GLY A 37 7.52 -43.05 54.96
N LEU A 38 8.14 -43.78 55.94
CA LEU A 38 8.45 -45.22 55.87
C LEU A 38 7.19 -46.15 55.72
N PHE A 39 5.99 -45.62 55.96
CA PHE A 39 4.71 -46.32 55.78
C PHE A 39 3.82 -45.77 54.69
N GLY A 40 4.41 -45.11 53.68
CA GLY A 40 3.66 -44.59 52.51
C GLY A 40 2.81 -43.34 52.78
N ARG A 41 2.83 -42.78 54.01
CA ARG A 41 2.14 -41.51 54.30
C ARG A 41 2.99 -40.33 53.97
N LEU A 42 2.41 -39.37 53.24
CA LEU A 42 3.07 -38.07 52.93
C LEU A 42 3.25 -37.27 54.22
N LYS A 43 4.48 -36.86 54.54
CA LYS A 43 4.83 -35.99 55.67
C LYS A 43 5.30 -34.64 55.12
N GLY A 44 4.64 -33.57 55.58
CA GLY A 44 4.86 -32.20 55.05
C GLY A 44 3.74 -31.74 54.14
N GLN A 45 3.80 -30.51 53.73
CA GLN A 45 2.90 -29.89 52.75
C GLN A 45 3.71 -29.51 51.52
N ALA A 46 3.09 -29.56 50.37
CA ALA A 46 3.67 -28.96 49.15
C ALA A 46 3.42 -27.45 49.19
N VAL A 47 4.46 -26.67 48.93
CA VAL A 47 4.38 -25.22 48.79
C VAL A 47 4.84 -24.86 47.38
N VAL A 48 3.97 -24.24 46.64
CA VAL A 48 4.27 -23.75 45.27
C VAL A 48 4.04 -22.25 45.21
N GLU A 49 4.94 -21.56 44.56
CA GLU A 49 4.79 -20.14 44.18
C GLU A 49 4.32 -20.04 42.76
N ILE A 50 3.19 -19.35 42.53
CA ILE A 50 2.64 -19.11 41.20
C ILE A 50 2.69 -17.63 40.92
N THR A 51 3.36 -17.27 39.81
CA THR A 51 3.44 -15.91 39.30
C THR A 51 2.92 -15.88 37.84
N PRO A 52 2.12 -14.88 37.47
CA PRO A 52 1.69 -14.77 36.10
C PRO A 52 2.90 -14.56 35.19
N LYS A 53 2.97 -15.30 34.07
CA LYS A 53 3.96 -15.02 32.99
C LYS A 53 3.72 -13.64 32.45
N GLN A 54 4.76 -12.80 32.40
CA GLN A 54 4.70 -11.45 31.84
C GLN A 54 4.71 -11.46 30.30
N ILE A 55 3.96 -12.36 29.66
CA ILE A 55 3.93 -12.52 28.20
C ILE A 55 3.31 -11.28 27.56
N GLU A 56 2.24 -10.75 28.14
CA GLU A 56 1.54 -9.58 27.59
C GLU A 56 2.38 -8.30 27.56
N LYS A 57 3.26 -8.07 28.56
CA LYS A 57 4.13 -6.89 28.57
C LYS A 57 5.26 -6.97 27.54
N GLN A 58 5.76 -8.17 27.22
CA GLN A 58 6.81 -8.33 26.22
C GLN A 58 6.23 -8.21 24.79
N GLU A 59 5.02 -8.71 24.54
CA GLU A 59 4.35 -8.56 23.24
C GLU A 59 3.98 -7.11 22.99
N GLN A 60 3.41 -6.40 23.96
CA GLN A 60 3.11 -4.97 23.81
C GLN A 60 4.35 -4.09 23.62
N GLN A 61 5.46 -4.37 24.32
CA GLN A 61 6.73 -3.66 24.14
C GLN A 61 7.34 -3.93 22.76
N ASN A 62 7.27 -5.16 22.27
CA ASN A 62 7.73 -5.51 20.92
C ASN A 62 6.89 -4.87 19.83
N ASP A 63 5.59 -4.65 20.09
CA ASP A 63 4.69 -3.99 19.16
C ASP A 63 5.03 -2.51 19.01
N VAL A 64 5.18 -1.80 20.12
CA VAL A 64 5.55 -0.38 20.11
C VAL A 64 6.94 -0.17 19.49
N ASP A 65 7.91 -1.05 19.76
CA ASP A 65 9.25 -0.98 19.19
C ASP A 65 9.22 -1.22 17.65
N GLY A 66 8.40 -2.18 17.18
CA GLY A 66 8.24 -2.44 15.76
C GLY A 66 7.62 -1.27 15.00
N GLU A 67 6.63 -0.61 15.57
CA GLU A 67 5.96 0.55 14.98
C GLU A 67 6.88 1.78 14.91
N GLN A 68 7.65 2.03 15.97
CA GLN A 68 8.65 3.09 15.99
C GLN A 68 9.76 2.85 14.95
N LYS A 69 10.24 1.61 14.81
CA LYS A 69 11.20 1.24 13.77
C LYS A 69 10.64 1.44 12.37
N ALA A 70 9.35 1.14 12.17
CA ALA A 70 8.68 1.36 10.89
C ALA A 70 8.60 2.86 10.56
N ALA A 71 8.21 3.71 11.50
CA ALA A 71 8.17 5.15 11.32
C ALA A 71 9.56 5.72 11.00
N GLN A 72 10.59 5.33 11.77
CA GLN A 72 11.98 5.74 11.52
C GLN A 72 12.51 5.27 10.16
N LEU A 73 12.11 4.06 9.70
CA LEU A 73 12.47 3.58 8.38
C LEU A 73 11.86 4.47 7.30
N VAL A 74 10.57 4.82 7.42
CA VAL A 74 9.88 5.70 6.49
C VAL A 74 10.57 7.07 6.43
N GLU A 75 10.87 7.69 7.56
CA GLU A 75 11.60 8.97 7.63
C GLU A 75 12.96 8.90 6.96
N LYS A 76 13.73 7.84 7.21
CA LYS A 76 15.03 7.63 6.55
C LYS A 76 14.90 7.49 5.05
N VAL A 77 13.92 6.71 4.56
CA VAL A 77 13.67 6.57 3.12
C VAL A 77 13.32 7.91 2.49
N LEU A 78 12.43 8.68 3.12
CA LEU A 78 12.06 10.02 2.64
C LEU A 78 13.26 10.98 2.64
N SER A 79 14.08 10.94 3.68
CA SER A 79 15.33 11.72 3.75
C SER A 79 16.29 11.36 2.61
N PHE A 80 16.46 10.07 2.26
CA PHE A 80 17.26 9.66 1.10
C PHE A 80 16.67 10.11 -0.24
N MET A 81 15.34 10.27 -0.32
CA MET A 81 14.67 10.85 -1.48
C MET A 81 14.80 12.38 -1.53
N GLY A 82 15.38 13.02 -0.52
CA GLY A 82 15.49 14.46 -0.40
C GLY A 82 14.20 15.13 0.12
N ILE A 83 13.23 14.37 0.60
CA ILE A 83 11.96 14.86 1.12
C ILE A 83 12.07 14.97 2.65
N GLN A 84 11.83 16.17 3.19
CA GLN A 84 11.72 16.35 4.63
C GLN A 84 10.29 16.09 5.09
N ALA A 85 10.13 15.09 5.95
CA ALA A 85 8.83 14.73 6.51
C ALA A 85 9.00 14.29 7.97
N THR A 86 7.97 14.52 8.76
CA THR A 86 7.83 14.01 10.13
C THR A 86 6.73 12.95 10.16
N THR A 87 6.88 11.99 11.06
CA THR A 87 5.90 10.91 11.25
C THR A 87 5.21 11.05 12.60
N GLU A 88 3.90 10.81 12.61
CA GLU A 88 3.10 10.69 13.83
C GLU A 88 2.43 9.32 13.85
N ILE A 89 2.55 8.60 14.97
CA ILE A 89 1.94 7.28 15.15
C ILE A 89 0.67 7.44 15.95
N SER A 90 -0.42 6.89 15.46
CA SER A 90 -1.71 6.81 16.14
C SER A 90 -2.33 5.43 15.97
N HIS A 91 -3.29 5.09 16.83
CA HIS A 91 -3.98 3.80 16.81
C HIS A 91 -5.48 4.04 16.68
N ALA A 92 -6.10 3.44 15.66
CA ALA A 92 -7.54 3.46 15.46
C ALA A 92 -8.02 2.14 14.87
N ASP A 93 -9.15 1.64 15.34
CA ASP A 93 -9.80 0.41 14.85
C ASP A 93 -8.87 -0.82 14.78
N GLY A 94 -7.98 -0.97 15.77
CA GLY A 94 -6.99 -2.05 15.79
C GLY A 94 -5.94 -1.97 14.68
N ARG A 95 -5.68 -0.76 14.15
CA ARG A 95 -4.66 -0.47 13.14
C ARG A 95 -3.69 0.56 13.67
N THR A 96 -2.43 0.42 13.31
CA THR A 96 -1.42 1.45 13.51
C THR A 96 -1.44 2.39 12.31
N ILE A 97 -1.67 3.65 12.54
CA ILE A 97 -1.68 4.68 11.49
C ILE A 97 -0.42 5.52 11.65
N ILE A 98 0.41 5.55 10.61
CA ILE A 98 1.58 6.42 10.52
C ILE A 98 1.21 7.58 9.60
N THR A 99 0.97 8.75 10.17
CA THR A 99 0.65 9.97 9.45
C THR A 99 1.94 10.69 9.07
N LEU A 100 2.05 11.04 7.78
CA LEU A 100 3.19 11.75 7.23
C LEU A 100 2.85 13.23 7.05
N ASN A 101 3.67 14.11 7.63
CA ASN A 101 3.54 15.55 7.50
C ASN A 101 4.77 16.12 6.77
N SER A 102 4.56 16.81 5.63
CA SER A 102 5.61 17.41 4.81
C SER A 102 5.08 18.59 4.02
N GLU A 103 5.95 19.54 3.70
CA GLU A 103 5.62 20.63 2.77
C GLU A 103 5.52 20.12 1.32
N GLU A 104 6.25 19.04 0.99
CA GLU A 104 6.26 18.42 -0.34
C GLU A 104 5.27 17.25 -0.48
N THR A 105 4.03 17.45 -0.09
CA THR A 105 2.96 16.43 -0.08
C THR A 105 2.83 15.69 -1.42
N SER A 106 2.99 16.41 -2.55
CA SER A 106 2.87 15.82 -3.89
C SER A 106 3.93 14.76 -4.18
N SER A 107 5.18 15.01 -3.77
CA SER A 107 6.31 14.08 -3.94
C SER A 107 6.16 12.86 -3.02
N LEU A 108 5.61 13.09 -1.83
CA LEU A 108 5.38 12.08 -0.82
C LEU A 108 4.25 11.10 -1.21
N ILE A 109 3.19 11.59 -1.81
CA ILE A 109 2.10 10.77 -2.34
C ILE A 109 2.54 10.06 -3.62
N GLY A 110 3.22 10.78 -4.52
CA GLY A 110 3.62 10.30 -5.83
C GLY A 110 2.45 10.17 -6.82
N TYR A 111 2.73 9.56 -7.96
CA TYR A 111 1.71 9.38 -9.00
C TYR A 111 0.59 8.46 -8.50
N ARG A 112 -0.60 9.03 -8.28
CA ARG A 112 -1.80 8.31 -7.81
C ARG A 112 -1.67 7.55 -6.50
N GLY A 113 -0.69 7.89 -5.66
CA GLY A 113 -0.43 7.24 -4.38
C GLY A 113 0.59 6.11 -4.44
N GLU A 114 1.33 5.93 -5.55
CA GLU A 114 2.30 4.83 -5.70
C GLU A 114 3.43 4.90 -4.68
N VAL A 115 3.94 6.12 -4.38
CA VAL A 115 4.99 6.28 -3.36
C VAL A 115 4.43 5.95 -1.98
N LEU A 116 3.24 6.43 -1.67
CA LEU A 116 2.58 6.15 -0.40
C LEU A 116 2.29 4.66 -0.19
N ASP A 117 1.88 3.95 -1.25
CA ASP A 117 1.64 2.50 -1.23
C ASP A 117 2.96 1.71 -1.05
N ALA A 118 4.07 2.19 -1.64
CA ALA A 118 5.39 1.61 -1.44
C ALA A 118 5.88 1.81 0.00
N LEU A 119 5.76 3.02 0.55
CA LEU A 119 6.09 3.32 1.94
C LEU A 119 5.27 2.49 2.93
N GLN A 120 3.98 2.30 2.68
CA GLN A 120 3.13 1.42 3.48
C GLN A 120 3.62 -0.03 3.47
N THR A 121 4.05 -0.53 2.32
CA THR A 121 4.58 -1.89 2.21
C THR A 121 5.85 -2.06 3.05
N LEU A 122 6.75 -1.09 2.99
CA LEU A 122 7.99 -1.08 3.78
C LEU A 122 7.70 -0.96 5.27
N ALA A 123 6.80 -0.03 5.66
CA ALA A 123 6.40 0.17 7.04
C ALA A 123 5.74 -1.09 7.62
N GLY A 124 4.83 -1.72 6.87
CA GLY A 124 4.18 -2.95 7.26
C GLY A 124 5.14 -4.11 7.44
N ALA A 125 6.11 -4.26 6.54
CA ALA A 125 7.15 -5.28 6.64
C ALA A 125 8.06 -5.06 7.88
N MET A 126 8.46 -3.82 8.15
CA MET A 126 9.30 -3.49 9.31
C MET A 126 8.56 -3.67 10.63
N ALA A 127 7.33 -3.16 10.74
CA ALA A 127 6.51 -3.25 11.95
C ALA A 127 6.19 -4.69 12.34
N ASN A 128 6.10 -5.59 11.37
CA ASN A 128 5.78 -7.00 11.56
C ASN A 128 7.00 -7.93 11.54
N ALA A 129 8.21 -7.37 11.43
CA ALA A 129 9.44 -8.17 11.41
C ALA A 129 9.60 -8.97 12.72
N GLY A 130 9.66 -10.29 12.60
CA GLY A 130 9.83 -11.20 13.75
C GLY A 130 8.56 -11.48 14.58
N LYS A 131 7.39 -10.92 14.19
CA LYS A 131 6.12 -11.17 14.88
C LYS A 131 5.41 -12.40 14.34
N LYS A 132 4.73 -13.13 15.23
CA LYS A 132 3.85 -14.26 14.85
C LYS A 132 2.52 -13.79 14.30
N GLU A 133 1.97 -12.71 14.88
CA GLU A 133 0.72 -12.10 14.46
C GLU A 133 1.00 -10.78 13.74
N TYR A 134 0.37 -10.59 12.58
CA TYR A 134 0.57 -9.41 11.75
C TYR A 134 -0.35 -8.27 12.16
N GLY A 135 0.23 -7.20 12.68
CA GLY A 135 -0.45 -5.93 12.91
C GLY A 135 -0.75 -5.20 11.59
N LYS A 136 -1.91 -4.58 11.52
CA LYS A 136 -2.29 -3.77 10.35
C LYS A 136 -1.66 -2.38 10.47
N VAL A 137 -0.75 -2.05 9.56
CA VAL A 137 -0.11 -0.73 9.47
C VAL A 137 -0.67 0.00 8.27
N VAL A 138 -1.08 1.24 8.47
CA VAL A 138 -1.55 2.16 7.42
C VAL A 138 -0.64 3.37 7.41
N VAL A 139 -0.12 3.73 6.24
CA VAL A 139 0.62 4.98 6.04
C VAL A 139 -0.26 5.93 5.26
N ASP A 140 -0.48 7.13 5.78
CA ASP A 140 -1.29 8.15 5.13
C ASP A 140 -0.64 9.54 5.20
N CYS A 141 -1.06 10.41 4.31
CA CYS A 141 -0.61 11.79 4.21
C CYS A 141 -1.81 12.70 3.97
N GLU A 142 -2.14 13.56 4.95
CA GLU A 142 -3.22 14.53 4.86
C GLU A 142 -4.58 13.93 4.42
N ASN A 143 -4.94 12.77 4.89
CA ASN A 143 -6.14 12.05 4.47
C ASN A 143 -6.25 11.86 2.94
N TYR A 144 -5.10 11.61 2.28
CA TYR A 144 -5.06 11.40 0.84
C TYR A 144 -5.92 10.21 0.41
N ARG A 145 -5.92 9.13 1.21
CA ARG A 145 -6.66 7.91 0.87
C ARG A 145 -8.14 8.15 0.75
N ASP A 146 -8.73 8.89 1.67
CA ASP A 146 -10.17 9.23 1.65
C ASP A 146 -10.50 10.16 0.46
N ARG A 147 -9.69 11.21 0.26
CA ARG A 147 -9.84 12.10 -0.91
C ARG A 147 -9.69 11.36 -2.23
N ARG A 148 -8.79 10.38 -2.28
CA ARG A 148 -8.57 9.55 -3.48
C ARG A 148 -9.75 8.64 -3.74
N GLU A 149 -10.30 8.00 -2.70
CA GLU A 149 -11.49 7.17 -2.77
C GLU A 149 -12.67 7.94 -3.34
N GLU A 150 -12.99 9.12 -2.79
CA GLU A 150 -14.04 9.98 -3.32
C GLU A 150 -13.84 10.35 -4.80
N THR A 151 -12.59 10.66 -5.17
CA THR A 151 -12.26 11.01 -6.55
C THR A 151 -12.51 9.82 -7.48
N LEU A 152 -12.15 8.61 -7.06
CA LEU A 152 -12.36 7.39 -7.84
C LEU A 152 -13.85 7.02 -7.94
N ILE A 153 -14.64 7.20 -6.87
CA ILE A 153 -16.09 7.01 -6.89
C ILE A 153 -16.75 7.99 -7.88
N LYS A 154 -16.39 9.28 -7.81
CA LYS A 154 -16.89 10.30 -8.75
C LYS A 154 -16.50 9.97 -10.20
N LEU A 155 -15.27 9.49 -10.42
CA LEU A 155 -14.79 9.04 -11.72
C LEU A 155 -15.58 7.84 -12.23
N ALA A 156 -15.80 6.83 -11.38
CA ALA A 156 -16.55 5.61 -11.74
C ALA A 156 -17.96 5.95 -12.22
N LYS A 157 -18.71 6.74 -11.45
CA LYS A 157 -20.08 7.18 -11.82
C LYS A 157 -20.12 7.97 -13.12
N ARG A 158 -19.16 8.86 -13.35
CA ARG A 158 -19.07 9.62 -14.61
C ARG A 158 -18.76 8.71 -15.79
N LEU A 159 -17.90 7.70 -15.62
CA LEU A 159 -17.55 6.78 -16.68
C LEU A 159 -18.64 5.73 -16.93
N GLU A 160 -19.44 5.36 -15.93
CA GLU A 160 -20.66 4.59 -16.07
C GLU A 160 -21.64 5.28 -17.03
N GLN A 161 -21.98 6.55 -16.75
CA GLN A 161 -22.86 7.35 -17.62
C GLN A 161 -22.30 7.42 -19.04
N LYS A 162 -21.00 7.65 -19.17
CA LYS A 162 -20.36 7.72 -20.47
C LYS A 162 -20.41 6.38 -21.22
N ALA A 163 -20.14 5.26 -20.55
CA ALA A 163 -20.18 3.92 -21.14
C ALA A 163 -21.58 3.61 -21.68
N THR A 164 -22.62 3.93 -20.92
CA THR A 164 -24.02 3.76 -21.30
C THR A 164 -24.40 4.66 -22.47
N GLU A 165 -23.99 5.94 -22.46
CA GLU A 165 -24.26 6.91 -23.54
C GLU A 165 -23.66 6.47 -24.88
N ILE A 166 -22.37 6.06 -24.86
CA ILE A 166 -21.67 5.69 -26.08
C ILE A 166 -21.85 4.22 -26.47
N ARG A 167 -22.49 3.40 -25.63
CA ARG A 167 -22.68 1.93 -25.77
C ARG A 167 -21.40 1.17 -26.09
N ARG A 168 -20.29 1.59 -25.44
CA ARG A 168 -18.96 1.03 -25.70
C ARG A 168 -18.22 0.77 -24.41
N GLU A 169 -17.36 -0.23 -24.41
CA GLU A 169 -16.45 -0.46 -23.33
C GLU A 169 -15.58 0.77 -23.05
N VAL A 170 -15.44 1.12 -21.79
CA VAL A 170 -14.54 2.20 -21.33
C VAL A 170 -13.38 1.60 -20.58
N ILE A 171 -12.19 1.76 -21.16
CA ILE A 171 -10.93 1.30 -20.56
C ILE A 171 -10.35 2.42 -19.72
N LEU A 172 -10.11 2.14 -18.46
CA LEU A 172 -9.43 3.06 -17.54
C LEU A 172 -7.91 2.90 -17.65
N GLU A 173 -7.21 3.84 -17.07
CA GLU A 173 -5.76 3.74 -16.94
C GLU A 173 -5.37 2.69 -15.88
N PRO A 174 -4.16 2.10 -15.98
CA PRO A 174 -3.63 1.24 -14.93
C PRO A 174 -3.65 1.90 -13.55
N MET A 175 -3.96 1.13 -12.53
CA MET A 175 -4.02 1.62 -11.14
C MET A 175 -3.79 0.48 -10.15
N SER A 176 -3.44 0.85 -8.91
CA SER A 176 -3.20 -0.07 -7.82
C SER A 176 -4.42 -0.98 -7.54
N PRO A 177 -4.23 -2.15 -6.90
CA PRO A 177 -5.32 -3.04 -6.50
C PRO A 177 -6.41 -2.35 -5.67
N PHE A 178 -5.99 -1.43 -4.79
CA PHE A 178 -6.90 -0.62 -3.97
C PHE A 178 -7.80 0.25 -4.85
N GLY A 179 -7.23 1.02 -5.78
CA GLY A 179 -8.01 1.87 -6.70
C GLY A 179 -8.99 1.07 -7.56
N ARG A 180 -8.57 -0.12 -8.05
CA ARG A 180 -9.45 -0.99 -8.84
C ARG A 180 -10.62 -1.52 -8.00
N ARG A 181 -10.37 -1.88 -6.74
CA ARG A 181 -11.42 -2.34 -5.81
C ARG A 181 -12.47 -1.26 -5.57
N ILE A 182 -12.06 0.00 -5.36
CA ILE A 182 -12.98 1.12 -5.16
C ILE A 182 -13.93 1.26 -6.36
N ILE A 183 -13.40 1.21 -7.60
CA ILE A 183 -14.22 1.33 -8.81
C ILE A 183 -15.19 0.15 -8.94
N HIS A 184 -14.74 -1.09 -8.68
CA HIS A 184 -15.59 -2.26 -8.69
C HIS A 184 -16.72 -2.15 -7.66
N THR A 185 -16.40 -1.74 -6.43
CA THR A 185 -17.38 -1.56 -5.34
C THR A 185 -18.37 -0.44 -5.67
N ALA A 186 -17.88 0.69 -6.21
CA ALA A 186 -18.74 1.83 -6.56
C ALA A 186 -19.76 1.53 -7.67
N LEU A 187 -19.50 0.53 -8.51
CA LEU A 187 -20.36 0.11 -9.63
C LEU A 187 -20.94 -1.29 -9.44
N ALA A 188 -20.76 -1.92 -8.27
CA ALA A 188 -21.24 -3.28 -8.02
C ALA A 188 -22.76 -3.41 -8.16
N ASP A 189 -23.50 -2.40 -7.69
CA ASP A 189 -24.96 -2.37 -7.70
C ASP A 189 -25.55 -1.73 -8.98
N SER A 190 -24.71 -1.40 -9.97
CA SER A 190 -25.17 -0.80 -11.21
C SER A 190 -25.94 -1.79 -12.06
N GLN A 191 -27.12 -1.36 -12.54
CA GLN A 191 -27.96 -2.12 -13.45
C GLN A 191 -27.58 -1.92 -14.94
N THR A 192 -26.74 -0.92 -15.23
CA THR A 192 -26.43 -0.48 -16.58
C THR A 192 -25.08 -0.94 -17.10
N VAL A 193 -24.14 -1.22 -16.18
CA VAL A 193 -22.78 -1.61 -16.53
C VAL A 193 -22.27 -2.76 -15.66
N THR A 194 -21.29 -3.48 -16.19
CA THR A 194 -20.48 -4.44 -15.44
C THR A 194 -19.02 -4.02 -15.47
N THR A 195 -18.23 -4.45 -14.49
CA THR A 195 -16.81 -4.08 -14.39
C THR A 195 -15.91 -5.30 -14.37
N THR A 196 -14.82 -5.27 -15.16
CA THR A 196 -13.81 -6.33 -15.20
C THR A 196 -12.41 -5.73 -15.03
N SER A 197 -11.48 -6.51 -14.45
CA SER A 197 -10.07 -6.11 -14.32
C SER A 197 -9.20 -6.93 -15.26
N ASN A 198 -8.55 -6.26 -16.22
CA ASN A 198 -7.73 -6.88 -17.26
C ASN A 198 -6.25 -6.47 -17.12
N GLY A 199 -5.34 -7.29 -17.68
CA GLY A 199 -3.90 -7.06 -17.67
C GLY A 199 -3.20 -7.73 -16.49
N LYS A 200 -1.88 -7.49 -16.37
CA LYS A 200 -1.01 -7.99 -15.30
C LYS A 200 -0.39 -6.80 -14.57
N GLU A 201 -0.11 -6.95 -13.28
CA GLU A 201 0.61 -5.93 -12.52
C GLU A 201 1.99 -5.65 -13.15
N PRO A 202 2.44 -4.39 -13.17
CA PRO A 202 1.82 -3.19 -12.63
C PRO A 202 0.79 -2.52 -13.57
N ASN A 203 0.59 -3.02 -14.79
CA ASN A 203 -0.23 -2.41 -15.84
C ASN A 203 -1.69 -2.91 -15.85
N ARG A 204 -2.18 -3.44 -14.73
CA ARG A 204 -3.54 -3.93 -14.61
C ARG A 204 -4.54 -2.78 -14.46
N TYR A 205 -5.64 -2.84 -15.21
CA TYR A 205 -6.64 -1.78 -15.33
C TYR A 205 -8.07 -2.30 -15.22
N VAL A 206 -9.03 -1.40 -15.03
CA VAL A 206 -10.46 -1.71 -15.01
C VAL A 206 -11.07 -1.36 -16.37
N VAL A 207 -11.98 -2.19 -16.80
CA VAL A 207 -12.86 -1.99 -17.97
C VAL A 207 -14.30 -1.93 -17.48
N ILE A 208 -15.00 -0.87 -17.85
CA ILE A 208 -16.45 -0.72 -17.62
C ILE A 208 -17.15 -1.13 -18.91
N VAL A 209 -17.99 -2.14 -18.82
CA VAL A 209 -18.70 -2.74 -19.94
C VAL A 209 -20.19 -2.42 -19.78
N PRO A 210 -20.82 -1.65 -20.68
CA PRO A 210 -22.26 -1.43 -20.64
C PRO A 210 -23.03 -2.69 -21.03
N ASN A 211 -24.18 -2.94 -20.38
CA ASN A 211 -25.00 -4.11 -20.64
C ASN A 211 -25.62 -4.08 -22.05
N ASP A 212 -25.84 -2.87 -22.60
CA ASP A 212 -26.32 -2.62 -23.97
C ASP A 212 -25.15 -2.23 -24.89
N LYS A 213 -24.14 -3.11 -24.95
CA LYS A 213 -22.93 -2.88 -25.75
C LYS A 213 -23.18 -3.11 -27.22
N ASP A 214 -22.68 -2.18 -28.06
CA ASP A 214 -22.58 -2.39 -29.50
C ASP A 214 -21.40 -3.31 -29.82
N GLU A 215 -21.67 -4.53 -30.34
CA GLU A 215 -20.66 -5.58 -30.60
C GLU A 215 -19.56 -5.15 -31.58
N TYR A 216 -19.86 -4.23 -32.49
CA TYR A 216 -18.91 -3.78 -33.53
C TYR A 216 -18.10 -2.53 -33.11
N SER A 217 -18.37 -1.98 -31.94
CA SER A 217 -17.71 -0.75 -31.49
C SER A 217 -16.35 -1.02 -30.85
N ARG A 218 -15.35 -0.21 -31.22
CA ARG A 218 -14.03 -0.27 -30.58
C ARG A 218 -14.09 0.30 -29.17
N PRO A 219 -13.36 -0.27 -28.18
CA PRO A 219 -13.31 0.25 -26.83
C PRO A 219 -12.89 1.71 -26.79
N TYR A 220 -13.51 2.48 -25.87
CA TYR A 220 -13.14 3.86 -25.59
C TYR A 220 -12.05 3.91 -24.52
N ASN A 221 -10.91 4.52 -24.82
CA ASN A 221 -9.82 4.67 -23.87
C ASN A 221 -9.92 6.01 -23.15
N ALA A 222 -10.32 5.99 -21.88
CA ALA A 222 -10.53 7.20 -21.08
C ALA A 222 -9.23 7.97 -20.82
N GLY A 223 -8.07 7.28 -20.74
CA GLY A 223 -6.77 7.90 -20.50
C GLY A 223 -6.23 8.68 -21.70
N ARG A 224 -6.41 8.17 -22.93
CA ARG A 224 -5.87 8.82 -24.14
C ARG A 224 -6.53 10.14 -24.55
N ASN A 225 -7.78 10.37 -24.14
CA ASN A 225 -8.50 11.58 -24.54
C ASN A 225 -8.16 12.81 -23.70
N ASN A 226 -7.64 12.63 -22.49
CA ASN A 226 -7.23 13.77 -21.66
C ASN A 226 -5.97 14.47 -22.19
N GLU A 227 -5.06 13.73 -22.83
CA GLU A 227 -3.86 14.34 -23.44
C GLU A 227 -4.17 15.15 -24.72
N ARG A 228 -5.25 14.82 -25.45
CA ARG A 228 -5.63 15.55 -26.67
C ARG A 228 -6.40 16.83 -26.38
N SER A 229 -7.13 16.93 -25.28
CA SER A 229 -7.86 18.15 -24.91
C SER A 229 -6.94 19.23 -24.37
N SER A 230 -5.88 18.88 -23.64
CA SER A 230 -4.88 19.83 -23.13
C SER A 230 -3.97 20.42 -24.23
N ARG A 231 -3.78 19.73 -25.38
CA ARG A 231 -3.00 20.23 -26.51
C ARG A 231 -3.77 21.10 -27.49
N ARG A 232 -5.12 21.17 -27.40
CA ARG A 232 -5.95 22.01 -28.33
C ARG A 232 -6.29 23.38 -27.77
N GLY A 233 -5.97 23.70 -26.52
CA GLY A 233 -6.23 24.99 -25.86
C GLY A 233 -5.22 26.09 -26.14
N GLY A 234 -4.16 25.86 -26.92
CA GLY A 234 -3.02 26.78 -27.02
C GLY A 234 -2.67 27.27 -28.42
N LYS A 235 -3.63 27.43 -29.35
CA LYS A 235 -3.31 28.13 -30.62
C LYS A 235 -4.56 28.49 -31.42
N ARG A 236 -5.35 29.44 -30.94
CA ARG A 236 -6.29 30.20 -31.74
C ARG A 236 -6.36 31.60 -31.18
N ASP A 237 -5.37 32.42 -31.49
CA ASP A 237 -5.54 33.84 -31.69
C ASP A 237 -4.31 34.41 -32.39
N ASN A 238 -4.55 35.10 -33.44
CA ASN A 238 -3.74 35.95 -34.28
C ASN A 238 -3.50 35.44 -35.70
N ARG A 239 -4.56 35.45 -36.50
CA ARG A 239 -4.46 35.73 -37.95
C ARG A 239 -5.76 36.33 -38.44
N ARG A 240 -5.97 37.61 -38.12
CA ARG A 240 -6.77 38.56 -38.92
C ARG A 240 -6.00 39.85 -38.97
N ASP A 241 -5.88 40.33 -40.19
CA ASP A 241 -5.36 41.61 -40.69
C ASP A 241 -3.93 41.55 -41.21
N ASN A 242 -3.83 41.33 -42.51
CA ASN A 242 -3.21 42.22 -43.45
C ASN A 242 -3.40 41.70 -44.88
N ARG A 243 -4.49 42.15 -45.52
CA ARG A 243 -4.56 42.22 -46.98
C ARG A 243 -4.46 43.66 -47.31
N ARG A 244 -3.32 44.06 -47.90
CA ARG A 244 -3.28 45.11 -48.97
C ARG A 244 -1.85 45.27 -49.46
N ASP A 245 -1.85 45.34 -50.78
CA ASP A 245 -0.87 45.94 -51.71
C ASP A 245 0.43 45.17 -51.98
N GLY A 246 0.54 44.55 -53.15
CA GLY A 246 0.86 45.18 -54.41
C GLY A 246 2.36 45.18 -54.59
N ASN A 247 2.94 44.41 -55.43
CA ASN A 247 3.63 44.79 -56.70
C ASN A 247 4.59 43.67 -57.17
N ARG A 248 4.60 43.55 -58.47
CA ARG A 248 5.51 42.91 -59.43
C ARG A 248 6.98 42.90 -59.05
N GLY A 249 7.67 41.85 -59.38
CA GLY A 249 9.12 41.85 -59.57
C GLY A 249 9.68 40.43 -59.80
N GLU A 250 10.18 40.30 -60.99
CA GLU A 250 10.76 39.18 -61.71
C GLU A 250 12.03 38.54 -61.03
N ARG A 251 12.16 37.26 -61.32
CA ARG A 251 13.38 36.51 -61.73
C ARG A 251 14.47 36.13 -60.67
N THR A 252 14.79 34.88 -60.80
CA THR A 252 16.08 34.17 -60.91
C THR A 252 16.54 33.44 -59.67
N GLY A 253 16.59 32.13 -59.78
CA GLY A 253 17.81 31.34 -59.80
C GLY A 253 18.26 30.70 -58.45
N ALA A 254 18.13 29.40 -58.44
CA ALA A 254 19.08 28.45 -57.87
C ALA A 254 19.60 28.63 -56.42
N ASN A 255 19.24 27.75 -55.51
CA ASN A 255 20.17 26.74 -55.00
C ASN A 255 19.48 25.87 -53.92
N ARG A 256 19.39 24.60 -54.23
CA ARG A 256 19.11 23.54 -53.27
C ARG A 256 20.28 23.45 -52.32
N ARG A 257 20.06 23.68 -51.02
CA ARG A 257 20.91 23.10 -49.99
C ARG A 257 20.07 22.17 -49.13
N VAL A 258 20.33 20.89 -49.34
CA VAL A 258 19.85 19.75 -48.53
C VAL A 258 20.55 19.81 -47.17
N SER A 259 19.80 19.93 -46.10
CA SER A 259 20.31 19.76 -44.74
C SER A 259 20.20 18.30 -44.34
N PRO A 260 21.24 17.69 -43.75
CA PRO A 260 21.22 16.27 -43.40
C PRO A 260 20.36 16.02 -42.16
N SER A 261 19.49 15.01 -42.27
CA SER A 261 18.69 14.45 -41.16
C SER A 261 19.59 13.88 -40.08
N LYS A 262 19.48 14.41 -38.85
CA LYS A 262 20.07 13.79 -37.69
C LYS A 262 19.28 12.53 -37.31
N LYS A 263 19.92 11.38 -37.39
CA LYS A 263 19.43 10.10 -36.88
C LYS A 263 19.33 10.15 -35.35
N PRO A 264 18.31 9.57 -34.73
CA PRO A 264 18.24 9.47 -33.27
C PRO A 264 19.27 8.47 -32.75
N THR A 265 20.08 8.91 -31.79
CA THR A 265 21.05 8.10 -31.06
C THR A 265 20.28 7.11 -30.17
N LYS A 266 20.47 5.82 -30.42
CA LYS A 266 20.01 4.76 -29.52
C LYS A 266 20.84 4.83 -28.23
N ILE A 267 20.19 5.14 -27.11
CA ILE A 267 20.77 4.96 -25.80
C ILE A 267 20.58 3.49 -25.45
N SER A 268 21.68 2.75 -25.45
CA SER A 268 21.76 1.35 -24.99
C SER A 268 21.86 1.36 -23.46
N PHE A 269 20.83 0.89 -22.78
CA PHE A 269 20.92 0.54 -21.36
C PHE A 269 21.66 -0.79 -21.25
N GLY A 270 22.88 -0.74 -20.72
CA GLY A 270 23.67 -1.92 -20.42
C GLY A 270 23.03 -2.73 -19.28
N THR A 271 22.69 -3.97 -19.57
CA THR A 271 22.35 -5.00 -18.61
C THR A 271 23.58 -5.36 -17.77
N TYR A 272 23.56 -4.94 -16.50
CA TYR A 272 24.50 -5.41 -15.50
C TYR A 272 23.87 -6.63 -14.81
N LEU A 273 24.11 -7.81 -15.37
CA LEU A 273 23.95 -9.09 -14.67
C LEU A 273 25.33 -9.74 -14.63
N GLY A 274 26.05 -9.46 -13.55
CA GLY A 274 27.27 -10.17 -13.21
C GLY A 274 26.97 -11.59 -12.74
N ASN A 275 27.18 -12.54 -13.63
CA ASN A 275 27.29 -13.95 -13.30
C ASN A 275 28.66 -14.17 -12.67
N SER A 276 28.70 -14.56 -11.38
CA SER A 276 29.92 -15.08 -10.77
C SER A 276 29.56 -16.14 -9.74
N LEU A 277 29.40 -17.32 -10.22
CA LEU A 277 29.61 -18.59 -9.48
C LEU A 277 29.98 -19.63 -10.49
N LYS A 278 31.30 -19.78 -10.70
CA LYS A 278 31.92 -21.02 -11.17
C LYS A 278 33.29 -21.18 -10.53
N ASP A 279 33.42 -22.36 -9.93
CA ASP A 279 34.58 -23.16 -9.72
C ASP A 279 35.62 -22.76 -8.68
N LYS A 280 35.66 -23.57 -7.61
CA LYS A 280 36.87 -24.33 -7.25
C LYS A 280 36.51 -25.39 -6.20
N GLU A 281 36.74 -26.62 -6.63
CA GLU A 281 37.37 -27.75 -5.98
C GLU A 281 37.24 -27.90 -4.47
#